data_5a521f8b6da0d5ce893f188b6e18abed
#
_entry.id   5a521f8b6da0d5ce893f188b6e18abed
#
_cell.length_a   1.000
_cell.length_b   1.000
_cell.length_c   1.000
_cell.angle_alpha   90.00
_cell.angle_beta   90.00
_cell.angle_gamma   90.00
#
_symmetry.space_group_name_H-M   'P 1'
#
loop_
_entity.id
_entity.type
_entity.pdbx_description
1 polymer ?
#
loop_
_entity_poly.entity_id
_entity_poly.type
_entity_poly.pdbx_seq_one_letter_code
_entity_poly.pdbx_strand_id
1 'polypeptide(L)'
;MTRVLLKTSLLLIIWIHHSQGQVSENYLKSIYLVKIANNFKWESSTEPIKIGVLSKKKEFYTTLKKYSQKQNIGGRSLSVNLLQSHKTIKLYDIIYVGEENNKALFEYRSEIKGAKTLMFTNKAPNLENSMINFYQNYNQRIKFNINLPLLRKHQLEPSNSMLVGVGSDNDLLSRFNENDSSIVLQRKEELKLKVQNLKQKNLLKKIELRMDSIKNSLEIKNE
;
A
#
# COMPACT_ATOMS: atom_id res chain seq x y z
N MET A 1 -41.01 -1.06 27.30
CA MET A 1 -40.15 -2.03 26.62
C MET A 1 -39.75 -1.64 25.18
N THR A 2 -40.63 -1.05 24.38
CA THR A 2 -40.36 -0.68 22.99
C THR A 2 -39.24 0.35 22.77
N ARG A 3 -39.02 1.29 23.70
CA ARG A 3 -37.95 2.31 23.57
C ARG A 3 -36.52 1.80 23.75
N VAL A 4 -36.34 0.69 24.47
CA VAL A 4 -35.00 0.08 24.68
C VAL A 4 -34.61 -0.73 23.47
N LEU A 5 -35.53 -1.43 22.82
CA LEU A 5 -35.30 -2.21 21.62
C LEU A 5 -34.89 -1.32 20.41
N LEU A 6 -35.44 -0.11 20.31
CA LEU A 6 -35.08 0.82 19.24
C LEU A 6 -33.63 1.35 19.38
N LYS A 7 -33.18 1.61 20.63
CA LYS A 7 -31.82 2.10 20.91
C LYS A 7 -30.77 1.02 20.67
N THR A 8 -31.06 -0.24 20.99
CA THR A 8 -30.13 -1.35 20.75
C THR A 8 -30.00 -1.69 19.27
N SER A 9 -31.09 -1.61 18.50
CA SER A 9 -31.08 -1.81 17.06
C SER A 9 -30.27 -0.74 16.33
N LEU A 10 -30.34 0.52 16.76
CA LEU A 10 -29.57 1.62 16.19
C LEU A 10 -28.06 1.49 16.45
N LEU A 11 -27.67 1.01 17.64
CA LEU A 11 -26.28 0.73 17.99
C LEU A 11 -25.67 -0.42 17.18
N LEU A 12 -26.44 -1.47 16.91
CA LEU A 12 -25.98 -2.60 16.08
C LEU A 12 -25.73 -2.18 14.62
N ILE A 13 -26.53 -1.28 14.06
CA ILE A 13 -26.36 -0.76 12.70
C ILE A 13 -25.08 0.08 12.58
N ILE A 14 -24.70 0.80 13.63
CA ILE A 14 -23.45 1.60 13.63
C ILE A 14 -22.20 0.70 13.64
N TRP A 15 -22.25 -0.46 14.31
CA TRP A 15 -21.13 -1.40 14.36
C TRP A 15 -20.85 -2.13 13.04
N ILE A 16 -21.86 -2.38 12.23
CA ILE A 16 -21.72 -3.06 10.93
C ILE A 16 -21.01 -2.16 9.89
N HIS A 17 -21.01 -0.85 10.08
CA HIS A 17 -20.46 0.09 9.10
C HIS A 17 -18.94 0.34 9.19
N HIS A 18 -18.24 -0.24 10.15
CA HIS A 18 -16.79 -0.04 10.33
C HIS A 18 -15.89 -1.05 9.61
N SER A 19 -16.45 -2.04 8.92
CA SER A 19 -15.67 -3.12 8.28
C SER A 19 -15.58 -3.04 6.76
N GLN A 20 -15.76 -1.88 6.14
CA GLN A 20 -15.74 -1.79 4.68
C GLN A 20 -14.38 -1.39 4.14
N GLY A 21 -13.79 -2.36 3.54
CA GLY A 21 -12.63 -2.57 2.71
C GLY A 21 -11.96 -1.36 2.07
N GLN A 22 -11.29 -0.54 2.86
CA GLN A 22 -10.24 0.31 2.33
C GLN A 22 -9.14 -0.58 1.79
N VAL A 23 -8.78 -0.46 0.49
CA VAL A 23 -7.64 -1.19 -0.06
C VAL A 23 -6.44 -0.91 0.84
N SER A 24 -5.95 -1.96 1.51
CA SER A 24 -4.92 -1.75 2.52
C SER A 24 -3.66 -1.19 1.88
N GLU A 25 -3.01 -0.26 2.57
CA GLU A 25 -1.73 0.31 2.18
C GLU A 25 -0.72 -0.81 1.83
N ASN A 26 -0.69 -1.87 2.64
CA ASN A 26 0.19 -3.01 2.44
C ASN A 26 -0.11 -3.78 1.14
N TYR A 27 -1.37 -3.87 0.75
CA TYR A 27 -1.75 -4.51 -0.52
C TYR A 27 -1.28 -3.68 -1.72
N LEU A 28 -1.48 -2.36 -1.70
CA LEU A 28 -0.98 -1.47 -2.75
C LEU A 28 0.54 -1.49 -2.85
N LYS A 29 1.25 -1.45 -1.72
CA LYS A 29 2.71 -1.59 -1.70
C LYS A 29 3.17 -2.93 -2.28
N SER A 30 2.44 -4.01 -2.01
CA SER A 30 2.75 -5.34 -2.58
C SER A 30 2.63 -5.34 -4.09
N ILE A 31 1.56 -4.74 -4.62
CA ILE A 31 1.37 -4.56 -6.07
C ILE A 31 2.52 -3.75 -6.67
N TYR A 32 2.83 -2.60 -6.07
CA TYR A 32 3.89 -1.73 -6.59
C TYR A 32 5.25 -2.37 -6.53
N LEU A 33 5.58 -3.08 -5.44
CA LEU A 33 6.84 -3.80 -5.32
C LEU A 33 7.02 -4.78 -6.49
N VAL A 34 6.04 -5.63 -6.74
CA VAL A 34 6.10 -6.61 -7.83
C VAL A 34 6.16 -5.93 -9.19
N LYS A 35 5.32 -4.93 -9.44
CA LYS A 35 5.30 -4.21 -10.72
C LYS A 35 6.58 -3.43 -10.99
N ILE A 36 7.11 -2.74 -9.98
CA ILE A 36 8.39 -2.04 -10.10
C ILE A 36 9.51 -3.04 -10.35
N ALA A 37 9.58 -4.12 -9.57
CA ALA A 37 10.59 -5.15 -9.73
C ALA A 37 10.55 -5.82 -11.12
N ASN A 38 9.38 -5.96 -11.71
CA ASN A 38 9.21 -6.50 -13.07
C ASN A 38 9.78 -5.58 -14.17
N ASN A 39 10.11 -4.32 -13.85
CA ASN A 39 10.77 -3.39 -14.77
C ASN A 39 12.30 -3.45 -14.70
N PHE A 40 12.87 -4.39 -13.96
CA PHE A 40 14.31 -4.64 -13.93
C PHE A 40 14.65 -5.88 -14.74
N LYS A 41 15.90 -5.92 -15.26
CA LYS A 41 16.43 -7.10 -15.92
C LYS A 41 16.94 -8.09 -14.86
N TRP A 42 16.27 -9.21 -14.76
CA TRP A 42 16.67 -10.33 -13.92
C TRP A 42 17.43 -11.38 -14.73
N GLU A 43 18.36 -12.06 -14.10
CA GLU A 43 19.07 -13.16 -14.75
C GLU A 43 18.08 -14.29 -15.11
N SER A 44 18.29 -14.88 -16.27
CA SER A 44 17.48 -16.02 -16.70
C SER A 44 17.75 -17.20 -15.77
N SER A 45 16.72 -17.68 -15.09
CA SER A 45 16.78 -18.79 -14.14
C SER A 45 15.40 -19.39 -13.97
N THR A 46 15.34 -20.68 -13.64
CA THR A 46 14.12 -21.38 -13.23
C THR A 46 13.83 -21.22 -11.74
N GLU A 47 14.83 -20.78 -10.97
CA GLU A 47 14.67 -20.54 -9.53
C GLU A 47 13.70 -19.37 -9.26
N PRO A 48 12.89 -19.45 -8.18
CA PRO A 48 12.03 -18.35 -7.78
C PRO A 48 12.84 -17.07 -7.48
N ILE A 49 12.28 -15.91 -7.76
CA ILE A 49 12.77 -14.62 -7.23
C ILE A 49 12.56 -14.63 -5.71
N LYS A 50 13.63 -14.51 -4.96
CA LYS A 50 13.61 -14.51 -3.49
C LYS A 50 13.39 -13.10 -2.96
N ILE A 51 12.28 -12.91 -2.24
CA ILE A 51 11.94 -11.63 -1.63
C ILE A 51 12.07 -11.76 -0.11
N GLY A 52 12.98 -10.99 0.48
CA GLY A 52 13.13 -10.90 1.93
C GLY A 52 12.38 -9.70 2.48
N VAL A 53 11.59 -9.90 3.53
CA VAL A 53 10.89 -8.82 4.24
C VAL A 53 11.53 -8.64 5.61
N LEU A 54 12.19 -7.51 5.81
CA LEU A 54 12.78 -7.11 7.09
C LEU A 54 11.84 -6.11 7.74
N SER A 55 10.88 -6.60 8.52
CA SER A 55 9.89 -5.81 9.24
C SER A 55 9.45 -6.50 10.52
N LYS A 56 9.32 -5.71 11.59
CA LYS A 56 8.72 -6.18 12.86
C LYS A 56 7.21 -6.37 12.71
N LYS A 57 6.58 -5.59 11.84
CA LYS A 57 5.14 -5.69 11.54
C LYS A 57 4.93 -6.75 10.46
N LYS A 58 4.24 -7.84 10.83
CA LYS A 58 4.03 -8.99 9.93
C LYS A 58 2.98 -8.76 8.84
N GLU A 59 2.20 -7.68 8.94
CA GLU A 59 1.06 -7.42 8.04
C GLU A 59 1.50 -7.27 6.59
N PHE A 60 2.58 -6.52 6.34
CA PHE A 60 3.10 -6.39 4.98
C PHE A 60 3.60 -7.72 4.43
N TYR A 61 4.37 -8.48 5.22
CA TYR A 61 4.84 -9.81 4.84
C TYR A 61 3.68 -10.73 4.46
N THR A 62 2.66 -10.81 5.32
CA THR A 62 1.48 -11.68 5.08
C THR A 62 0.75 -11.28 3.81
N THR A 63 0.57 -9.97 3.60
CA THR A 63 -0.11 -9.43 2.43
C THR A 63 0.70 -9.69 1.15
N LEU A 64 2.00 -9.40 1.17
CA LEU A 64 2.89 -9.65 0.04
C LEU A 64 2.96 -11.13 -0.30
N LYS A 65 3.10 -12.01 0.69
CA LYS A 65 3.14 -13.47 0.51
C LYS A 65 1.87 -13.98 -0.16
N LYS A 66 0.69 -13.50 0.28
CA LYS A 66 -0.59 -13.86 -0.35
C LYS A 66 -0.69 -13.34 -1.79
N TYR A 67 -0.29 -12.09 -2.03
CA TYR A 67 -0.33 -11.48 -3.36
C TYR A 67 0.63 -12.18 -4.33
N SER A 68 1.84 -12.51 -3.89
CA SER A 68 2.90 -13.10 -4.71
C SER A 68 2.59 -14.49 -5.27
N GLN A 69 1.69 -15.24 -4.63
CA GLN A 69 1.32 -16.60 -5.08
C GLN A 69 0.78 -16.66 -6.52
N LYS A 70 0.21 -15.57 -7.01
CA LYS A 70 -0.39 -15.46 -8.36
C LYS A 70 0.41 -14.52 -9.28
N GLN A 71 1.62 -14.16 -8.87
CA GLN A 71 2.46 -13.19 -9.60
C GLN A 71 3.77 -13.84 -10.03
N ASN A 72 4.40 -13.21 -11.02
CA ASN A 72 5.75 -13.53 -11.45
C ASN A 72 6.54 -12.23 -11.69
N ILE A 73 7.86 -12.35 -11.71
CA ILE A 73 8.79 -11.29 -12.11
C ILE A 73 9.74 -11.88 -13.14
N GLY A 74 9.77 -11.31 -14.35
CA GLY A 74 10.59 -11.85 -15.44
C GLY A 74 10.26 -13.30 -15.78
N GLY A 75 9.00 -13.75 -15.61
CA GLY A 75 8.57 -15.13 -15.84
C GLY A 75 8.85 -16.09 -14.68
N ARG A 76 9.58 -15.66 -13.65
CA ARG A 76 9.94 -16.47 -12.47
C ARG A 76 8.90 -16.33 -11.36
N SER A 77 8.55 -17.43 -10.70
CA SER A 77 7.68 -17.42 -9.51
C SER A 77 8.35 -16.64 -8.36
N LEU A 78 7.58 -16.31 -7.33
CA LEU A 78 8.07 -15.51 -6.20
C LEU A 78 8.11 -16.34 -4.92
N SER A 79 9.20 -16.22 -4.15
CA SER A 79 9.34 -16.80 -2.82
C SER A 79 9.53 -15.67 -1.80
N VAL A 80 8.57 -15.51 -0.88
CA VAL A 80 8.55 -14.42 0.11
C VAL A 80 8.86 -14.96 1.49
N ASN A 81 9.88 -14.40 2.16
CA ASN A 81 10.37 -14.81 3.46
C ASN A 81 10.42 -13.65 4.45
N LEU A 82 9.99 -13.87 5.68
CA LEU A 82 10.19 -12.91 6.77
C LEU A 82 11.59 -13.09 7.35
N LEU A 83 12.37 -12.02 7.36
CA LEU A 83 13.75 -12.03 7.86
C LEU A 83 13.79 -11.64 9.32
N GLN A 84 14.56 -12.41 10.11
CA GLN A 84 14.83 -12.13 11.52
C GLN A 84 16.14 -11.32 11.70
N SER A 85 16.97 -11.30 10.69
CA SER A 85 18.28 -10.63 10.71
C SER A 85 18.64 -10.09 9.33
N HIS A 86 19.41 -9.01 9.31
CA HIS A 86 19.95 -8.42 8.09
C HIS A 86 21.15 -9.18 7.50
N LYS A 87 21.80 -10.07 8.26
CA LYS A 87 23.04 -10.79 7.81
C LYS A 87 22.85 -11.65 6.57
N THR A 88 21.62 -11.97 6.22
CA THR A 88 21.28 -12.82 5.07
C THR A 88 20.65 -12.06 3.91
N ILE A 89 20.51 -10.74 3.98
CA ILE A 89 19.79 -9.95 2.97
C ILE A 89 20.42 -10.02 1.58
N LYS A 90 21.73 -10.19 1.48
CA LYS A 90 22.45 -10.38 0.20
C LYS A 90 22.12 -11.69 -0.54
N LEU A 91 21.44 -12.63 0.12
CA LEU A 91 20.99 -13.89 -0.47
C LEU A 91 19.63 -13.77 -1.16
N TYR A 92 19.04 -12.56 -1.15
CA TYR A 92 17.74 -12.26 -1.72
C TYR A 92 17.89 -11.36 -2.95
N ASP A 93 17.07 -11.63 -3.96
CA ASP A 93 16.99 -10.79 -5.16
C ASP A 93 16.36 -9.44 -4.85
N ILE A 94 15.36 -9.45 -3.95
CA ILE A 94 14.63 -8.27 -3.52
C ILE A 94 14.56 -8.25 -2.00
N ILE A 95 14.75 -7.09 -1.39
CA ILE A 95 14.47 -6.87 0.03
C ILE A 95 13.52 -5.72 0.23
N TYR A 96 12.62 -5.88 1.19
CA TYR A 96 11.78 -4.80 1.70
C TYR A 96 12.13 -4.51 3.14
N VAL A 97 12.40 -3.25 3.44
CA VAL A 97 12.74 -2.76 4.78
C VAL A 97 11.59 -1.93 5.33
N GLY A 98 10.99 -2.40 6.43
CA GLY A 98 9.93 -1.67 7.14
C GLY A 98 10.45 -0.38 7.78
N GLU A 99 9.56 0.59 7.99
CA GLU A 99 9.84 1.92 8.54
C GLU A 99 10.60 1.86 9.88
N GLU A 100 10.28 0.90 10.71
CA GLU A 100 10.91 0.68 12.02
C GLU A 100 12.39 0.28 11.97
N ASN A 101 12.87 -0.11 10.79
CA ASN A 101 14.27 -0.49 10.54
C ASN A 101 15.09 0.59 9.82
N ASN A 102 14.51 1.78 9.58
CA ASN A 102 15.16 2.86 8.83
C ASN A 102 16.48 3.37 9.45
N LYS A 103 16.67 3.20 10.74
CA LYS A 103 17.91 3.60 11.42
C LYS A 103 19.14 2.81 10.95
N ALA A 104 18.95 1.59 10.46
CA ALA A 104 20.01 0.69 10.01
C ALA A 104 20.17 0.62 8.48
N LEU A 105 19.55 1.51 7.71
CA LEU A 105 19.59 1.48 6.23
C LEU A 105 21.02 1.57 5.66
N PHE A 106 21.91 2.31 6.32
CA PHE A 106 23.31 2.37 5.92
C PHE A 106 24.00 1.00 6.04
N GLU A 107 23.74 0.27 7.14
CA GLU A 107 24.28 -1.08 7.36
C GLU A 107 23.72 -2.05 6.31
N TYR A 108 22.42 -2.00 6.03
CA TYR A 108 21.80 -2.87 5.03
C TYR A 108 22.33 -2.60 3.63
N ARG A 109 22.52 -1.33 3.26
CA ARG A 109 23.16 -0.96 2.01
C ARG A 109 24.60 -1.51 1.92
N SER A 110 25.32 -1.49 3.03
CA SER A 110 26.68 -2.01 3.10
C SER A 110 26.71 -3.53 2.96
N GLU A 111 25.75 -4.24 3.56
CA GLU A 111 25.65 -5.70 3.49
C GLU A 111 25.35 -6.20 2.05
N ILE A 112 24.52 -5.46 1.29
CA ILE A 112 24.20 -5.83 -0.10
C ILE A 112 25.22 -5.31 -1.12
N LYS A 113 26.34 -4.71 -0.67
CA LYS A 113 27.39 -4.21 -1.57
C LYS A 113 27.94 -5.36 -2.42
N GLY A 114 27.95 -5.17 -3.73
CA GLY A 114 28.41 -6.18 -4.70
C GLY A 114 27.37 -7.25 -5.04
N ALA A 115 26.19 -7.24 -4.39
CA ALA A 115 25.06 -8.09 -4.77
C ALA A 115 24.09 -7.32 -5.65
N LYS A 116 23.40 -8.03 -6.56
CA LYS A 116 22.31 -7.49 -7.38
C LYS A 116 20.96 -7.54 -6.63
N THR A 117 20.95 -7.07 -5.39
CA THR A 117 19.76 -7.06 -4.54
C THR A 117 19.03 -5.73 -4.67
N LEU A 118 17.78 -5.77 -5.12
CA LEU A 118 16.92 -4.58 -5.22
C LEU A 118 16.29 -4.27 -3.85
N MET A 119 16.59 -3.08 -3.31
CA MET A 119 16.13 -2.68 -1.99
C MET A 119 14.95 -1.70 -2.06
N PHE A 120 13.83 -2.10 -1.47
CA PHE A 120 12.68 -1.26 -1.18
C PHE A 120 12.67 -0.85 0.28
N THR A 121 12.34 0.40 0.55
CA THR A 121 12.18 0.93 1.91
C THR A 121 10.80 1.57 2.08
N ASN A 122 10.38 1.74 3.32
CA ASN A 122 9.14 2.45 3.64
C ASN A 122 9.46 3.68 4.48
N LYS A 123 9.07 4.87 3.97
CA LYS A 123 9.28 6.17 4.64
C LYS A 123 10.71 6.40 5.09
N ALA A 124 11.69 6.03 4.26
CA ALA A 124 13.08 6.27 4.57
C ALA A 124 13.34 7.79 4.70
N PRO A 125 13.95 8.24 5.80
CA PRO A 125 14.22 9.66 6.03
C PRO A 125 15.34 10.19 5.13
N ASN A 126 16.27 9.32 4.74
CA ASN A 126 17.38 9.64 3.84
C ASN A 126 17.34 8.72 2.62
N LEU A 127 17.11 9.31 1.45
CA LEU A 127 17.02 8.60 0.18
C LEU A 127 18.38 8.10 -0.34
N GLU A 128 19.50 8.59 0.17
CA GLU A 128 20.84 8.12 -0.23
C GLU A 128 21.05 6.64 0.10
N ASN A 129 20.38 6.13 1.13
CA ASN A 129 20.48 4.75 1.57
C ASN A 129 19.31 3.88 1.11
N SER A 130 18.49 4.36 0.17
CA SER A 130 17.34 3.65 -0.36
C SER A 130 17.35 3.63 -1.88
N MET A 131 17.11 2.48 -2.49
CA MET A 131 17.01 2.37 -3.95
C MET A 131 15.60 2.79 -4.41
N ILE A 132 14.57 2.26 -3.74
CA ILE A 132 13.17 2.60 -4.00
C ILE A 132 12.51 2.81 -2.65
N ASN A 133 11.97 4.01 -2.43
CA ASN A 133 11.34 4.36 -1.16
C ASN A 133 9.86 4.63 -1.33
N PHE A 134 9.02 3.86 -0.66
CA PHE A 134 7.59 4.15 -0.55
C PHE A 134 7.34 5.24 0.49
N TYR A 135 6.43 6.15 0.17
CA TYR A 135 5.95 7.17 1.08
C TYR A 135 4.49 7.51 0.79
N GLN A 136 3.84 8.20 1.71
CA GLN A 136 2.51 8.76 1.49
C GLN A 136 2.61 10.25 1.27
N ASN A 137 1.91 10.75 0.26
CA ASN A 137 1.75 12.19 0.10
C ASN A 137 0.64 12.74 1.03
N TYR A 138 0.43 14.05 1.00
CA TYR A 138 -0.60 14.73 1.81
C TYR A 138 -2.03 14.20 1.57
N ASN A 139 -2.32 13.59 0.41
CA ASN A 139 -3.60 12.94 0.10
C ASN A 139 -3.67 11.47 0.50
N GLN A 140 -2.78 10.99 1.36
CA GLN A 140 -2.67 9.59 1.79
C GLN A 140 -2.43 8.60 0.62
N ARG A 141 -2.02 9.08 -0.55
CA ARG A 141 -1.68 8.22 -1.70
C ARG A 141 -0.26 7.71 -1.55
N ILE A 142 -0.09 6.42 -1.84
CA ILE A 142 1.23 5.81 -1.88
C ILE A 142 1.96 6.32 -3.13
N LYS A 143 3.13 6.83 -2.90
CA LYS A 143 4.11 7.27 -3.90
C LYS A 143 5.43 6.55 -3.66
N PHE A 144 6.36 6.67 -4.59
CA PHE A 144 7.71 6.16 -4.40
C PHE A 144 8.76 7.06 -5.05
N ASN A 145 9.93 7.08 -4.45
CA ASN A 145 11.13 7.71 -4.99
C ASN A 145 12.07 6.63 -5.50
N ILE A 146 12.86 6.95 -6.53
CA ILE A 146 13.88 6.07 -7.10
C ILE A 146 15.24 6.76 -7.04
N ASN A 147 16.23 6.05 -6.50
CA ASN A 147 17.63 6.47 -6.47
C ASN A 147 18.38 5.80 -7.62
N LEU A 148 18.37 6.39 -8.79
CA LEU A 148 19.04 5.85 -9.99
C LEU A 148 20.57 5.70 -9.80
N PRO A 149 21.30 6.65 -9.19
CA PRO A 149 22.73 6.47 -8.92
C PRO A 149 23.03 5.21 -8.08
N LEU A 150 22.21 4.97 -7.05
CA LEU A 150 22.38 3.80 -6.18
C LEU A 150 22.05 2.50 -6.91
N LEU A 151 20.98 2.46 -7.72
CA LEU A 151 20.62 1.31 -8.56
C LEU A 151 21.78 0.93 -9.50
N ARG A 152 22.33 1.92 -10.24
CA ARG A 152 23.45 1.70 -11.15
C ARG A 152 24.71 1.17 -10.43
N LYS A 153 24.99 1.67 -9.22
CA LYS A 153 26.10 1.19 -8.40
C LYS A 153 25.96 -0.30 -8.03
N HIS A 154 24.74 -0.81 -7.94
CA HIS A 154 24.42 -2.22 -7.69
C HIS A 154 24.14 -3.01 -8.98
N GLN A 155 24.46 -2.46 -10.16
CA GLN A 155 24.23 -3.09 -11.47
C GLN A 155 22.77 -3.48 -11.71
N LEU A 156 21.85 -2.69 -11.15
CA LEU A 156 20.41 -2.83 -11.36
C LEU A 156 19.98 -1.80 -12.40
N GLU A 157 19.58 -2.28 -13.56
CA GLU A 157 19.15 -1.44 -14.67
C GLU A 157 17.63 -1.48 -14.81
N PRO A 158 16.96 -0.37 -14.50
CA PRO A 158 15.53 -0.26 -14.78
C PRO A 158 15.27 -0.15 -16.27
N SER A 159 14.14 -0.64 -16.74
CA SER A 159 13.71 -0.52 -18.13
C SER A 159 13.49 0.96 -18.52
N ASN A 160 13.61 1.27 -19.81
CA ASN A 160 13.37 2.62 -20.32
C ASN A 160 11.95 3.11 -20.01
N SER A 161 10.97 2.23 -20.02
CA SER A 161 9.58 2.56 -19.66
C SER A 161 9.45 3.06 -18.21
N MET A 162 10.24 2.54 -17.29
CA MET A 162 10.31 3.01 -15.93
C MET A 162 10.98 4.38 -15.83
N LEU A 163 12.05 4.61 -16.59
CA LEU A 163 12.80 5.87 -16.57
C LEU A 163 12.01 7.07 -17.09
N VAL A 164 11.18 6.87 -18.11
CA VAL A 164 10.31 7.92 -18.68
C VAL A 164 9.27 8.42 -17.68
N GLY A 165 8.87 7.58 -16.70
CA GLY A 165 7.91 7.95 -15.68
C GLY A 165 8.50 8.66 -14.44
N VAL A 166 9.81 8.63 -14.24
CA VAL A 166 10.48 9.19 -13.04
C VAL A 166 10.55 10.74 -13.06
N GLY A 167 10.35 11.37 -14.20
CA GLY A 167 10.47 12.83 -14.36
C GLY A 167 9.16 13.62 -14.26
N SER A 168 8.02 12.98 -14.17
CA SER A 168 6.74 13.66 -14.03
C SER A 168 6.01 13.21 -12.78
N ASP A 169 5.54 14.18 -11.98
CA ASP A 169 4.58 13.95 -10.88
C ASP A 169 3.29 13.24 -11.35
N ASN A 170 3.10 13.14 -12.67
CA ASN A 170 2.08 12.40 -13.35
C ASN A 170 2.57 10.99 -13.67
N ASP A 171 2.84 10.20 -12.65
CA ASP A 171 2.11 8.98 -12.53
C ASP A 171 2.63 7.79 -13.34
N LEU A 172 3.81 7.28 -12.96
CA LEU A 172 4.07 5.84 -13.19
C LEU A 172 2.87 4.99 -12.72
N LEU A 173 2.15 5.46 -11.72
CA LEU A 173 0.95 4.85 -11.17
C LEU A 173 -0.24 4.86 -12.13
N SER A 174 -0.43 5.92 -12.95
CA SER A 174 -1.51 5.93 -13.94
C SER A 174 -1.26 4.91 -15.03
N ARG A 175 -0.02 4.83 -15.52
CA ARG A 175 0.37 3.84 -16.55
C ARG A 175 0.36 2.40 -16.06
N PHE A 176 0.71 2.16 -14.78
CA PHE A 176 0.55 0.84 -14.18
C PHE A 176 -0.91 0.48 -13.91
N ASN A 177 -1.78 1.47 -13.72
CA ASN A 177 -3.18 1.24 -13.40
C ASN A 177 -4.07 1.00 -14.63
N GLU A 178 -3.71 1.50 -15.79
CA GLU A 178 -4.53 1.34 -17.01
C GLU A 178 -4.60 -0.11 -17.50
N ASN A 179 -3.60 -0.92 -17.18
CA ASN A 179 -3.53 -2.32 -17.63
C ASN A 179 -3.88 -3.37 -16.56
N ASP A 180 -4.21 -2.96 -15.33
CA ASP A 180 -4.53 -3.90 -14.26
C ASP A 180 -6.00 -3.80 -13.87
N SER A 181 -6.82 -4.68 -14.46
CA SER A 181 -8.25 -4.77 -14.19
C SER A 181 -8.59 -4.94 -12.71
N SER A 182 -7.70 -5.52 -11.90
CA SER A 182 -7.90 -5.69 -10.46
C SER A 182 -7.82 -4.35 -9.70
N ILE A 183 -6.89 -3.48 -10.07
CA ILE A 183 -6.74 -2.13 -9.46
C ILE A 183 -7.89 -1.23 -9.92
N VAL A 184 -8.26 -1.31 -11.20
CA VAL A 184 -9.40 -0.55 -11.74
C VAL A 184 -10.70 -0.97 -11.05
N LEU A 185 -10.90 -2.27 -10.86
CA LEU A 185 -12.08 -2.80 -10.17
C LEU A 185 -12.13 -2.34 -8.70
N GLN A 186 -11.02 -2.43 -7.97
CA GLN A 186 -10.94 -1.98 -6.58
C GLN A 186 -11.15 -0.48 -6.43
N ARG A 187 -10.60 0.35 -7.33
CA ARG A 187 -10.87 1.80 -7.35
C ARG A 187 -12.34 2.11 -7.62
N LYS A 188 -12.97 1.37 -8.53
CA LYS A 188 -14.39 1.53 -8.83
C LYS A 188 -15.26 1.18 -7.62
N GLU A 189 -14.89 0.14 -6.87
CA GLU A 189 -15.56 -0.23 -5.62
C GLU A 189 -15.33 0.82 -4.53
N GLU A 190 -14.09 1.31 -4.36
CA GLU A 190 -13.77 2.37 -3.42
C GLU A 190 -14.55 3.67 -3.72
N LEU A 191 -14.64 4.06 -5.00
CA LEU A 191 -15.42 5.22 -5.43
C LEU A 191 -16.92 5.04 -5.16
N LYS A 192 -17.47 3.85 -5.46
CA LYS A 192 -18.87 3.54 -5.14
C LYS A 192 -19.13 3.69 -3.64
N LEU A 193 -18.22 3.17 -2.83
CA LEU A 193 -18.32 3.23 -1.37
C LEU A 193 -18.27 4.67 -0.85
N LYS A 194 -17.32 5.49 -1.36
CA LYS A 194 -17.24 6.91 -1.02
C LYS A 194 -18.53 7.66 -1.35
N VAL A 195 -19.10 7.41 -2.52
CA VAL A 195 -20.38 8.01 -2.94
C VAL A 195 -21.53 7.57 -2.02
N GLN A 196 -21.57 6.29 -1.65
CA GLN A 196 -22.59 5.76 -0.75
C GLN A 196 -22.48 6.36 0.66
N ASN A 197 -21.26 6.46 1.21
CA ASN A 197 -21.00 7.10 2.50
C ASN A 197 -21.39 8.58 2.51
N LEU A 198 -21.11 9.29 1.40
CA LEU A 198 -21.52 10.70 1.26
C LEU A 198 -23.04 10.86 1.24
N LYS A 199 -23.75 9.97 0.54
CA LYS A 199 -25.23 9.95 0.53
C LYS A 199 -25.78 9.68 1.92
N GLN A 200 -25.23 8.71 2.65
CA GLN A 200 -25.66 8.40 4.02
C GLN A 200 -25.41 9.57 4.97
N LYS A 201 -24.23 10.20 4.89
CA LYS A 201 -23.93 11.39 5.71
C LYS A 201 -24.89 12.55 5.45
N ASN A 202 -25.23 12.78 4.19
CA ASN A 202 -26.20 13.81 3.82
C ASN A 202 -27.62 13.46 4.30
N LEU A 203 -28.00 12.18 4.29
CA LEU A 203 -29.29 11.73 4.82
C LEU A 203 -29.35 11.88 6.33
N LEU A 204 -28.31 11.51 7.06
CA LEU A 204 -28.23 11.71 8.51
C LEU A 204 -28.38 13.18 8.87
N LYS A 205 -27.66 14.07 8.18
CA LYS A 205 -27.79 15.52 8.40
C LYS A 205 -29.22 16.04 8.17
N LYS A 206 -29.92 15.50 7.16
CA LYS A 206 -31.34 15.85 6.92
C LYS A 206 -32.27 15.35 8.04
N ILE A 207 -31.96 14.16 8.58
CA ILE A 207 -32.78 13.61 9.69
C ILE A 207 -32.53 14.43 10.96
N GLU A 208 -31.29 14.79 11.28
CA GLU A 208 -30.95 15.66 12.41
C GLU A 208 -31.70 16.99 12.33
N LEU A 209 -31.66 17.69 11.19
CA LEU A 209 -32.35 18.94 10.97
C LEU A 209 -33.86 18.80 11.14
N ARG A 210 -34.48 17.67 10.71
CA ARG A 210 -35.92 17.42 10.93
C ARG A 210 -36.23 17.13 12.38
N MET A 211 -35.37 16.39 13.08
CA MET A 211 -35.57 16.13 14.52
C MET A 211 -35.49 17.42 15.34
N ASP A 212 -34.56 18.31 15.04
CA ASP A 212 -34.46 19.62 15.69
C ASP A 212 -35.71 20.48 15.42
N SER A 213 -36.21 20.48 14.18
CA SER A 213 -37.45 21.18 13.82
C SER A 213 -38.67 20.65 14.58
N ILE A 214 -38.79 19.31 14.72
CA ILE A 214 -39.90 18.70 15.48
C ILE A 214 -39.75 19.01 16.97
N LYS A 215 -38.56 18.98 17.53
CA LYS A 215 -38.31 19.31 18.93
C LYS A 215 -38.72 20.73 19.24
N ASN A 216 -38.29 21.69 18.41
CA ASN A 216 -38.68 23.12 18.57
C ASN A 216 -40.20 23.31 18.44
N SER A 217 -40.90 22.61 17.55
CA SER A 217 -42.34 22.70 17.41
C SER A 217 -43.14 22.07 18.57
N LEU A 218 -42.53 21.12 19.30
CA LEU A 218 -43.12 20.54 20.51
C LEU A 218 -42.89 21.42 21.75
N GLU A 219 -41.80 22.12 21.84
CA GLU A 219 -41.50 23.07 22.92
C GLU A 219 -42.45 24.28 22.87
N ILE A 220 -42.75 24.81 21.67
CA ILE A 220 -43.67 25.93 21.47
C ILE A 220 -45.17 25.55 21.80
N LYS A 221 -45.54 24.28 21.79
CA LYS A 221 -46.90 23.83 22.11
C LYS A 221 -47.12 23.56 23.60
N ASN A 222 -46.08 23.60 24.41
CA ASN A 222 -46.13 23.32 25.84
C ASN A 222 -45.99 24.61 26.70
N GLU A 223 -45.88 25.79 26.06
CA GLU A 223 -46.04 27.10 26.63
C GLU A 223 -47.51 27.63 26.37
#